data_0aef724a71d9dba6d653d80de6a39b93
#
_entry.id   0aef724a71d9dba6d653d80de6a39b93
#
_cell.length_a   1.000
_cell.length_b   1.000
_cell.length_c   1.000
_cell.angle_alpha   90.00
_cell.angle_beta   90.00
_cell.angle_gamma   90.00
#
_symmetry.space_group_name_H-M   'P 1'
#
loop_
_entity.id
_entity.type
_entity.pdbx_description
1 polymer ?
#
loop_
_entity_poly.entity_id
_entity_poly.type
_entity_poly.pdbx_seq_one_letter_code
_entity_poly.pdbx_strand_id
1 'polypeptide(L)'
;MNTVEQPELECNDEATDQSDLLDDADMVEPFDPSKIKIQPKQDTLRNLIDRLKENEIDLNTDFQRHGELWDHGKMSRLIESILIRFPLPAFYFDATNDDCWLIVDGLQRLSSIRKFVIEQDSSKCLRLSGLEYLKDLKGKTYEELNRTYKRRIAECPITYFQILPGTPDEVKYSIFRRINTGGLTLTNQEIRNALAKQDQRAFLQKLADDPNLKATMGDQSTRMMDHELVLRFLAFYYKDYTGSKKNIAEFLDEVMADIRRLSEKEKNALSKAFAEGMERSHGIFGDRAFEKRSDGEEDIRRKRKNSTLFEVWTVSLAKLTQADAVTLIEKHDLLNELHRAEMAPTTEYYRSISLATQKREHVKIRYAVVARIIQEVLHA
;
A
#
# COMPACT_ATOMS: atom_id res chain seq x y z
N MET A 1 24.69 -35.28 -33.29
CA MET A 1 23.76 -35.42 -32.17
C MET A 1 23.97 -34.17 -31.31
N ASN A 2 23.19 -33.14 -31.55
CA ASN A 2 23.22 -31.90 -30.79
C ASN A 2 22.13 -31.99 -29.74
N THR A 3 22.57 -32.09 -28.49
CA THR A 3 21.70 -31.93 -27.33
C THR A 3 21.42 -30.44 -27.17
N VAL A 4 20.18 -30.07 -27.37
CA VAL A 4 19.66 -28.74 -27.09
C VAL A 4 19.42 -28.68 -25.58
N GLU A 5 20.27 -27.93 -24.88
CA GLU A 5 20.02 -27.53 -23.51
C GLU A 5 18.81 -26.60 -23.48
N GLN A 6 17.78 -26.99 -22.76
CA GLN A 6 16.66 -26.10 -22.41
C GLN A 6 17.14 -25.08 -21.37
N PRO A 7 16.85 -23.78 -21.52
CA PRO A 7 17.17 -22.81 -20.50
C PRO A 7 16.32 -23.08 -19.26
N GLU A 8 16.98 -23.22 -18.12
CA GLU A 8 16.34 -23.20 -16.80
C GLU A 8 15.60 -21.87 -16.67
N LEU A 9 14.29 -21.97 -16.49
CA LEU A 9 13.44 -20.85 -16.11
C LEU A 9 13.85 -20.41 -14.68
N GLU A 10 14.71 -19.41 -14.61
CA GLU A 10 14.87 -18.64 -13.38
C GLU A 10 13.51 -18.05 -13.03
N CYS A 11 12.87 -18.60 -12.00
CA CYS A 11 11.70 -18.01 -11.39
C CYS A 11 12.11 -16.68 -10.77
N ASN A 12 11.88 -15.59 -11.49
CA ASN A 12 11.98 -14.25 -10.94
C ASN A 12 10.89 -14.10 -9.87
N ASP A 13 11.30 -14.09 -8.61
CA ASP A 13 10.44 -13.86 -7.43
C ASP A 13 9.86 -12.41 -7.36
N GLU A 14 10.08 -11.59 -8.39
CA GLU A 14 9.51 -10.24 -8.50
C GLU A 14 8.01 -10.21 -8.85
N ALA A 15 7.42 -11.38 -9.16
CA ALA A 15 6.05 -11.44 -9.69
C ALA A 15 4.93 -11.24 -8.65
N THR A 16 5.22 -11.20 -7.34
CA THR A 16 4.16 -11.15 -6.31
C THR A 16 3.59 -9.75 -6.08
N ASP A 17 4.32 -8.69 -6.41
CA ASP A 17 3.82 -7.30 -6.27
C ASP A 17 3.17 -6.75 -7.55
N GLN A 18 3.42 -7.39 -8.71
CA GLN A 18 2.82 -6.95 -9.98
C GLN A 18 1.51 -7.68 -10.33
N SER A 19 1.22 -8.82 -9.70
CA SER A 19 -0.03 -9.55 -9.94
C SER A 19 -1.27 -8.83 -9.40
N ASP A 20 -1.11 -7.97 -8.40
CA ASP A 20 -2.20 -7.12 -7.88
C ASP A 20 -2.61 -6.01 -8.87
N LEU A 21 -1.81 -5.77 -9.92
CA LEU A 21 -2.06 -4.73 -10.92
C LEU A 21 -2.77 -5.23 -12.20
N LEU A 22 -2.93 -6.55 -12.40
CA LEU A 22 -3.31 -7.10 -13.71
C LEU A 22 -4.69 -7.75 -13.80
N ASP A 23 -5.47 -7.88 -12.73
CA ASP A 23 -6.81 -8.48 -12.80
C ASP A 23 -7.95 -7.45 -12.65
N ASP A 24 -8.00 -6.46 -13.57
CA ASP A 24 -9.20 -5.63 -13.78
C ASP A 24 -10.36 -6.42 -14.46
N ALA A 25 -10.15 -7.71 -14.77
CA ALA A 25 -11.08 -8.50 -15.58
C ALA A 25 -12.31 -9.05 -14.85
N ASP A 26 -12.32 -9.05 -13.51
CA ASP A 26 -13.40 -9.62 -12.70
C ASP A 26 -14.16 -8.56 -11.87
N MET A 27 -14.46 -7.40 -12.44
CA MET A 27 -15.46 -6.49 -11.85
C MET A 27 -16.86 -7.11 -12.00
N VAL A 28 -17.29 -7.83 -10.97
CA VAL A 28 -18.56 -8.58 -11.00
C VAL A 28 -19.80 -7.70 -10.87
N GLU A 29 -19.69 -6.50 -10.31
CA GLU A 29 -20.76 -5.50 -10.31
C GLU A 29 -20.16 -4.10 -10.51
N PRO A 30 -20.32 -3.49 -11.70
CA PRO A 30 -19.87 -2.11 -11.89
C PRO A 30 -20.71 -1.19 -11.00
N PHE A 31 -20.06 -0.29 -10.27
CA PHE A 31 -20.73 0.75 -9.52
C PHE A 31 -21.63 1.60 -10.44
N ASP A 32 -22.70 2.16 -9.91
CA ASP A 32 -23.63 3.02 -10.63
C ASP A 32 -22.91 4.32 -11.08
N PRO A 33 -22.67 4.52 -12.40
CA PRO A 33 -21.97 5.70 -12.91
C PRO A 33 -22.66 7.02 -12.58
N SER A 34 -23.97 7.01 -12.30
CA SER A 34 -24.72 8.21 -11.92
C SER A 34 -24.30 8.78 -10.56
N LYS A 35 -23.63 7.98 -9.74
CA LYS A 35 -23.09 8.40 -8.43
C LYS A 35 -21.72 9.06 -8.53
N ILE A 36 -21.11 9.10 -9.72
CA ILE A 36 -19.84 9.81 -9.95
C ILE A 36 -20.12 11.31 -9.98
N LYS A 37 -19.57 12.03 -9.01
CA LYS A 37 -19.69 13.50 -8.95
C LYS A 37 -18.30 14.11 -9.06
N ILE A 38 -17.82 14.30 -10.29
CA ILE A 38 -16.54 14.95 -10.59
C ILE A 38 -16.79 16.23 -11.36
N GLN A 39 -16.19 17.32 -10.92
CA GLN A 39 -16.28 18.64 -11.56
C GLN A 39 -14.90 19.11 -12.02
N PRO A 40 -14.70 19.38 -13.32
CA PRO A 40 -13.51 20.05 -13.81
C PRO A 40 -13.54 21.54 -13.46
N LYS A 41 -12.39 22.09 -13.09
CA LYS A 41 -12.18 23.52 -12.86
C LYS A 41 -10.89 24.00 -13.51
N GLN A 42 -10.90 25.23 -13.97
CA GLN A 42 -9.73 25.95 -14.42
C GLN A 42 -9.44 27.09 -13.46
N ASP A 43 -8.17 27.26 -13.12
CA ASP A 43 -7.73 28.25 -12.15
C ASP A 43 -6.27 28.65 -12.43
N THR A 44 -5.72 29.50 -11.58
CA THR A 44 -4.29 29.83 -11.58
C THR A 44 -3.57 29.10 -10.46
N LEU A 45 -2.29 28.88 -10.66
CA LEU A 45 -1.45 28.22 -9.65
C LEU A 45 -1.39 29.03 -8.35
N ARG A 46 -1.62 30.35 -8.40
CA ARG A 46 -1.72 31.22 -7.22
C ARG A 46 -2.75 30.71 -6.23
N ASN A 47 -3.97 30.40 -6.69
CA ASN A 47 -5.04 29.95 -5.81
C ASN A 47 -4.71 28.62 -5.13
N LEU A 48 -4.06 27.67 -5.83
CA LEU A 48 -3.57 26.44 -5.17
C LEU A 48 -2.44 26.71 -4.17
N ILE A 49 -1.53 27.65 -4.47
CA ILE A 49 -0.46 28.03 -3.55
C ILE A 49 -1.05 28.68 -2.29
N ASP A 50 -2.07 29.52 -2.42
CA ASP A 50 -2.71 30.16 -1.28
C ASP A 50 -3.46 29.13 -0.42
N ARG A 51 -4.18 28.16 -1.02
CA ARG A 51 -4.77 27.02 -0.29
C ARG A 51 -3.73 26.15 0.42
N LEU A 52 -2.57 25.95 -0.19
CA LEU A 52 -1.47 25.21 0.46
C LEU A 52 -0.91 25.94 1.67
N LYS A 53 -0.83 27.28 1.63
CA LYS A 53 -0.38 28.11 2.76
C LYS A 53 -1.34 28.05 3.94
N GLU A 54 -2.64 28.04 3.65
CA GLU A 54 -3.71 27.97 4.65
C GLU A 54 -3.97 26.54 5.13
N ASN A 55 -3.22 25.54 4.65
CA ASN A 55 -3.41 24.11 4.92
C ASN A 55 -4.80 23.58 4.51
N GLU A 56 -5.42 24.17 3.52
CA GLU A 56 -6.67 23.73 2.92
C GLU A 56 -6.49 22.58 1.91
N ILE A 57 -5.25 22.15 1.66
CA ILE A 57 -4.92 20.96 0.86
C ILE A 57 -4.04 20.06 1.71
N ASP A 58 -4.56 18.87 2.02
CA ASP A 58 -3.80 17.80 2.65
C ASP A 58 -2.94 17.11 1.58
N LEU A 59 -1.63 17.30 1.68
CA LEU A 59 -0.66 16.60 0.85
C LEU A 59 -0.35 15.20 1.41
N ASN A 60 -1.02 14.79 2.48
CA ASN A 60 -0.87 13.54 3.18
C ASN A 60 0.61 13.19 3.43
N THR A 61 1.20 13.94 4.36
CA THR A 61 2.65 13.88 4.68
C THR A 61 3.13 12.49 5.13
N ASP A 62 2.21 11.60 5.53
CA ASP A 62 2.55 10.23 5.91
C ASP A 62 3.04 9.40 4.70
N PHE A 63 2.53 9.68 3.48
CA PHE A 63 3.10 9.12 2.24
C PHE A 63 4.51 9.62 1.95
N GLN A 64 4.81 10.85 2.35
CA GLN A 64 6.13 11.46 2.08
C GLN A 64 7.24 10.86 2.94
N ARG A 65 6.92 10.23 4.07
CA ARG A 65 7.92 9.62 4.95
C ARG A 65 8.47 8.31 4.38
N HIS A 66 7.73 7.64 3.49
CA HIS A 66 8.05 6.30 3.00
C HIS A 66 8.07 6.18 1.47
N GLY A 67 7.61 7.21 0.72
CA GLY A 67 7.64 7.23 -0.74
C GLY A 67 8.88 7.96 -1.28
N GLU A 68 9.44 7.48 -2.38
CA GLU A 68 10.49 8.20 -3.11
C GLU A 68 9.94 9.53 -3.63
N LEU A 69 10.23 10.63 -2.94
CA LEU A 69 9.99 11.96 -3.47
C LEU A 69 10.86 12.17 -4.72
N TRP A 70 10.37 12.98 -5.65
CA TRP A 70 11.19 13.42 -6.77
C TRP A 70 12.50 13.99 -6.26
N ASP A 71 13.60 13.64 -6.93
CA ASP A 71 14.88 14.26 -6.71
C ASP A 71 14.84 15.77 -7.04
N HIS A 72 15.81 16.53 -6.54
CA HIS A 72 15.88 17.96 -6.75
C HIS A 72 15.92 18.36 -8.24
N GLY A 73 16.45 17.50 -9.11
CA GLY A 73 16.49 17.73 -10.55
C GLY A 73 15.10 17.63 -11.18
N LYS A 74 14.32 16.61 -10.85
CA LYS A 74 12.94 16.46 -11.32
C LYS A 74 12.05 17.61 -10.83
N MET A 75 12.18 17.96 -9.53
CA MET A 75 11.46 19.10 -8.97
C MET A 75 11.80 20.40 -9.70
N SER A 76 13.09 20.64 -9.96
CA SER A 76 13.56 21.83 -10.67
C SER A 76 13.08 21.90 -12.11
N ARG A 77 13.03 20.76 -12.83
CA ARG A 77 12.49 20.72 -14.19
C ARG A 77 10.99 21.01 -14.24
N LEU A 78 10.22 20.61 -13.21
CA LEU A 78 8.83 21.03 -13.10
C LEU A 78 8.72 22.58 -12.99
N ILE A 79 9.52 23.19 -12.12
CA ILE A 79 9.52 24.65 -11.96
C ILE A 79 9.96 25.32 -13.27
N GLU A 80 10.97 24.78 -13.94
CA GLU A 80 11.40 25.26 -15.27
C GLU A 80 10.27 25.19 -16.28
N SER A 81 9.51 24.08 -16.33
CA SER A 81 8.35 23.93 -17.21
C SER A 81 7.31 25.03 -17.00
N ILE A 82 7.02 25.37 -15.73
CA ILE A 82 6.13 26.48 -15.38
C ILE A 82 6.71 27.82 -15.90
N LEU A 83 8.01 28.05 -15.69
CA LEU A 83 8.67 29.29 -16.07
C LEU A 83 8.72 29.50 -17.58
N ILE A 84 8.83 28.43 -18.38
CA ILE A 84 8.76 28.47 -19.86
C ILE A 84 7.34 28.31 -20.41
N ARG A 85 6.33 28.25 -19.51
CA ARG A 85 4.89 28.14 -19.82
C ARG A 85 4.47 26.85 -20.51
N PHE A 86 5.11 25.73 -20.18
CA PHE A 86 4.61 24.42 -20.59
C PHE A 86 3.34 24.09 -19.80
N PRO A 87 2.32 23.48 -20.45
CA PRO A 87 1.11 23.10 -19.74
C PRO A 87 1.41 22.01 -18.73
N LEU A 88 0.83 22.15 -17.54
CA LEU A 88 0.88 21.11 -16.51
C LEU A 88 -0.22 20.10 -16.73
N PRO A 89 0.01 18.80 -16.47
CA PRO A 89 -1.05 17.82 -16.36
C PRO A 89 -2.06 18.23 -15.29
N ALA A 90 -3.33 17.86 -15.47
CA ALA A 90 -4.37 18.18 -14.52
C ALA A 90 -4.07 17.62 -13.12
N PHE A 91 -4.56 18.30 -12.09
CA PHE A 91 -4.56 17.81 -10.71
C PHE A 91 -5.90 17.16 -10.40
N TYR A 92 -5.92 16.27 -9.42
CA TYR A 92 -7.14 15.66 -8.93
C TYR A 92 -7.23 15.75 -7.42
N PHE A 93 -8.38 16.18 -6.91
CA PHE A 93 -8.62 16.39 -5.49
C PHE A 93 -9.90 15.67 -5.05
N ASP A 94 -9.87 15.02 -3.90
CA ASP A 94 -11.08 14.70 -3.14
C ASP A 94 -11.47 15.94 -2.33
N ALA A 95 -12.51 16.61 -2.77
CA ALA A 95 -13.09 17.80 -2.14
C ALA A 95 -14.41 17.45 -1.40
N THR A 96 -14.53 16.22 -0.89
CA THR A 96 -15.70 15.83 -0.08
C THR A 96 -15.72 16.50 1.28
N ASN A 97 -14.56 16.96 1.78
CA ASN A 97 -14.45 17.94 2.84
C ASN A 97 -14.03 19.29 2.24
N ASP A 98 -14.91 20.28 2.34
CA ASP A 98 -14.69 21.61 1.74
C ASP A 98 -13.60 22.40 2.45
N ASP A 99 -13.38 22.14 3.75
CA ASP A 99 -12.37 22.83 4.55
C ASP A 99 -10.94 22.36 4.22
N CYS A 100 -10.78 21.12 3.78
CA CYS A 100 -9.47 20.54 3.46
C CYS A 100 -9.60 19.47 2.38
N TRP A 101 -9.06 19.77 1.19
CA TRP A 101 -9.03 18.85 0.07
C TRP A 101 -7.88 17.86 0.17
N LEU A 102 -8.14 16.59 -0.16
CA LEU A 102 -7.10 15.59 -0.25
C LEU A 102 -6.58 15.50 -1.69
N ILE A 103 -5.27 15.53 -1.88
CA ILE A 103 -4.67 15.33 -3.20
C ILE A 103 -4.79 13.86 -3.64
N VAL A 104 -5.36 13.64 -4.83
CA VAL A 104 -5.51 12.32 -5.48
C VAL A 104 -4.38 12.07 -6.47
N ASP A 105 -4.14 13.03 -7.38
CA ASP A 105 -3.01 13.02 -8.31
C ASP A 105 -2.38 14.40 -8.42
N GLY A 106 -1.08 14.42 -8.58
CA GLY A 106 -0.26 15.62 -8.63
C GLY A 106 0.49 15.92 -7.33
N LEU A 107 0.52 14.98 -6.37
CA LEU A 107 1.22 15.13 -5.09
C LEU A 107 2.67 15.58 -5.26
N GLN A 108 3.45 14.92 -6.12
CA GLN A 108 4.86 15.28 -6.37
C GLN A 108 5.01 16.68 -6.96
N ARG A 109 4.08 17.07 -7.83
CA ARG A 109 4.02 18.40 -8.45
C ARG A 109 3.71 19.47 -7.40
N LEU A 110 2.68 19.29 -6.58
CA LEU A 110 2.33 20.24 -5.51
C LEU A 110 3.41 20.29 -4.43
N SER A 111 4.01 19.16 -4.05
CA SER A 111 5.13 19.12 -3.11
C SER A 111 6.34 19.88 -3.63
N SER A 112 6.65 19.80 -4.93
CA SER A 112 7.73 20.55 -5.56
C SER A 112 7.45 22.05 -5.55
N ILE A 113 6.20 22.46 -5.85
CA ILE A 113 5.76 23.85 -5.81
C ILE A 113 5.80 24.38 -4.37
N ARG A 114 5.32 23.60 -3.39
CA ARG A 114 5.38 23.97 -1.97
C ARG A 114 6.82 24.19 -1.52
N LYS A 115 7.73 23.25 -1.79
CA LYS A 115 9.16 23.36 -1.44
C LYS A 115 9.84 24.57 -2.09
N PHE A 116 9.44 24.92 -3.31
CA PHE A 116 10.04 26.03 -4.02
C PHE A 116 9.46 27.38 -3.62
N VAL A 117 8.13 27.47 -3.49
CA VAL A 117 7.43 28.78 -3.31
C VAL A 117 7.13 29.09 -1.86
N ILE A 118 6.84 28.09 -1.03
CA ILE A 118 6.34 28.30 0.34
C ILE A 118 7.45 28.06 1.38
N GLU A 119 8.20 26.95 1.24
CA GLU A 119 9.25 26.60 2.20
C GLU A 119 10.52 27.42 1.91
N GLN A 120 10.62 28.61 2.52
CA GLN A 120 11.74 29.54 2.32
C GLN A 120 12.85 29.39 3.38
N ASP A 121 12.70 28.48 4.34
CA ASP A 121 13.74 28.17 5.32
C ASP A 121 14.97 27.59 4.60
N SER A 122 16.14 28.19 4.85
CA SER A 122 17.39 27.94 4.13
C SER A 122 17.86 26.49 4.12
N SER A 123 17.38 25.67 5.04
CA SER A 123 17.72 24.24 5.14
C SER A 123 16.82 23.32 4.29
N LYS A 124 15.62 23.76 3.92
CA LYS A 124 14.59 22.95 3.26
C LYS A 124 14.14 23.47 1.91
N CYS A 125 14.47 24.72 1.56
CA CYS A 125 14.04 25.31 0.30
C CYS A 125 14.68 24.63 -0.91
N LEU A 126 13.90 24.47 -1.98
CA LEU A 126 14.40 23.94 -3.24
C LEU A 126 15.27 25.00 -3.93
N ARG A 127 16.54 24.66 -4.21
CA ARG A 127 17.41 25.40 -5.12
C ARG A 127 17.40 24.76 -6.50
N LEU A 128 17.15 25.55 -7.54
CA LEU A 128 17.02 25.03 -8.90
C LEU A 128 18.31 24.33 -9.37
N SER A 129 18.19 23.13 -9.88
CA SER A 129 19.30 22.32 -10.36
C SER A 129 18.89 21.46 -11.58
N GLY A 130 19.85 21.08 -12.42
CA GLY A 130 19.58 20.23 -13.57
C GLY A 130 18.61 20.84 -14.59
N LEU A 131 18.63 22.16 -14.76
CA LEU A 131 17.81 22.90 -15.71
C LEU A 131 18.32 22.66 -17.14
N GLU A 132 17.38 22.55 -18.08
CA GLU A 132 17.67 22.32 -19.52
C GLU A 132 17.73 23.64 -20.29
N TYR A 133 16.78 24.53 -20.08
CA TYR A 133 16.58 25.77 -20.84
C TYR A 133 17.06 27.01 -20.09
N LEU A 134 16.70 27.15 -18.81
CA LEU A 134 16.96 28.35 -18.01
C LEU A 134 18.21 28.19 -17.11
N LYS A 135 19.33 27.83 -17.73
CA LYS A 135 20.59 27.50 -17.03
C LYS A 135 21.08 28.62 -16.11
N ASP A 136 20.77 29.87 -16.42
CA ASP A 136 21.11 31.06 -15.62
C ASP A 136 20.37 31.10 -14.27
N LEU A 137 19.33 30.31 -14.10
CA LEU A 137 18.60 30.20 -12.85
C LEU A 137 19.14 29.07 -11.93
N LYS A 138 20.18 28.36 -12.34
CA LYS A 138 20.81 27.31 -11.50
C LYS A 138 21.24 27.87 -10.15
N GLY A 139 20.87 27.18 -9.08
CA GLY A 139 21.18 27.54 -7.69
C GLY A 139 20.22 28.55 -7.08
N LYS A 140 19.36 29.19 -7.87
CA LYS A 140 18.41 30.21 -7.36
C LYS A 140 17.24 29.57 -6.62
N THR A 141 16.81 30.27 -5.56
CA THR A 141 15.56 30.02 -4.83
C THR A 141 14.44 30.87 -5.44
N TYR A 142 13.20 30.67 -4.96
CA TYR A 142 12.06 31.49 -5.37
C TYR A 142 12.25 32.95 -5.07
N GLU A 143 12.81 33.31 -3.91
CA GLU A 143 13.03 34.73 -3.54
C GLU A 143 14.05 35.42 -4.45
N GLU A 144 15.03 34.68 -4.95
CA GLU A 144 16.08 35.20 -5.85
C GLU A 144 15.60 35.34 -7.31
N LEU A 145 14.37 34.91 -7.63
CA LEU A 145 13.77 35.11 -8.94
C LEU A 145 13.33 36.56 -9.16
N ASN A 146 13.47 37.04 -10.39
CA ASN A 146 12.93 38.36 -10.75
C ASN A 146 11.38 38.35 -10.76
N ARG A 147 10.80 39.56 -10.72
CA ARG A 147 9.33 39.74 -10.67
C ARG A 147 8.60 39.03 -11.84
N THR A 148 9.19 38.99 -13.01
CA THR A 148 8.58 38.37 -14.20
C THR A 148 8.41 36.87 -14.00
N TYR A 149 9.43 36.18 -13.47
CA TYR A 149 9.34 34.75 -13.21
C TYR A 149 8.40 34.45 -12.04
N LYS A 150 8.42 35.21 -10.95
CA LYS A 150 7.45 35.08 -9.86
C LYS A 150 6.00 35.20 -10.37
N ARG A 151 5.75 36.16 -11.27
CA ARG A 151 4.45 36.35 -11.91
C ARG A 151 4.05 35.16 -12.80
N ARG A 152 5.00 34.63 -13.60
CA ARG A 152 4.73 33.46 -14.45
C ARG A 152 4.30 32.24 -13.61
N ILE A 153 4.88 32.03 -12.43
CA ILE A 153 4.46 30.96 -11.53
C ILE A 153 3.04 31.25 -11.03
N ALA A 154 2.79 32.45 -10.52
CA ALA A 154 1.49 32.81 -9.95
C ALA A 154 0.34 32.73 -10.97
N GLU A 155 0.57 33.17 -12.22
CA GLU A 155 -0.41 33.21 -13.29
C GLU A 155 -0.43 31.93 -14.15
N CYS A 156 0.35 30.89 -13.80
CA CYS A 156 0.34 29.63 -14.54
C CYS A 156 -1.08 29.05 -14.52
N PRO A 157 -1.71 28.84 -15.71
CA PRO A 157 -3.02 28.23 -15.76
C PRO A 157 -2.94 26.74 -15.41
N ILE A 158 -3.87 26.30 -14.61
CA ILE A 158 -4.00 24.91 -14.18
C ILE A 158 -5.40 24.40 -14.43
N THR A 159 -5.52 23.13 -14.69
CA THR A 159 -6.79 22.39 -14.70
C THR A 159 -6.76 21.43 -13.52
N TYR A 160 -7.88 21.34 -12.80
CA TYR A 160 -8.05 20.31 -11.79
C TYR A 160 -9.46 19.75 -11.76
N PHE A 161 -9.58 18.52 -11.26
CA PHE A 161 -10.84 17.82 -11.09
C PHE A 161 -11.11 17.67 -9.60
N GLN A 162 -12.33 17.98 -9.19
CA GLN A 162 -12.81 17.81 -7.82
C GLN A 162 -13.78 16.65 -7.74
N ILE A 163 -13.51 15.69 -6.87
CA ILE A 163 -14.47 14.68 -6.45
C ILE A 163 -15.34 15.33 -5.37
N LEU A 164 -16.63 15.43 -5.63
CA LEU A 164 -17.55 16.17 -4.79
C LEU A 164 -18.21 15.29 -3.72
N PRO A 165 -18.80 15.90 -2.65
CA PRO A 165 -19.59 15.20 -1.64
C PRO A 165 -20.70 14.33 -2.23
N GLY A 166 -20.91 13.14 -1.64
CA GLY A 166 -21.90 12.17 -2.10
C GLY A 166 -21.40 11.19 -3.16
N THR A 167 -20.10 11.25 -3.56
CA THR A 167 -19.43 10.18 -4.27
C THR A 167 -19.13 9.03 -3.29
N PRO A 168 -19.60 7.79 -3.53
CA PRO A 168 -19.33 6.65 -2.67
C PRO A 168 -17.83 6.34 -2.58
N ASP A 169 -17.39 5.82 -1.43
CA ASP A 169 -15.96 5.52 -1.21
C ASP A 169 -15.42 4.49 -2.23
N GLU A 170 -16.21 3.48 -2.62
CA GLU A 170 -15.85 2.48 -3.65
C GLU A 170 -15.54 3.15 -5.01
N VAL A 171 -16.33 4.17 -5.36
CA VAL A 171 -16.11 4.97 -6.58
C VAL A 171 -14.82 5.77 -6.47
N LYS A 172 -14.56 6.37 -5.31
CA LYS A 172 -13.30 7.09 -5.07
C LYS A 172 -12.10 6.18 -5.22
N TYR A 173 -12.09 4.99 -4.61
CA TYR A 173 -11.00 4.01 -4.77
C TYR A 173 -10.76 3.66 -6.24
N SER A 174 -11.84 3.44 -7.00
CA SER A 174 -11.73 3.15 -8.45
C SER A 174 -11.14 4.32 -9.24
N ILE A 175 -11.57 5.56 -8.93
CA ILE A 175 -11.03 6.77 -9.54
C ILE A 175 -9.54 6.92 -9.24
N PHE A 176 -9.13 6.77 -7.98
CA PHE A 176 -7.74 6.86 -7.55
C PHE A 176 -6.86 5.85 -8.28
N ARG A 177 -7.27 4.58 -8.39
CA ARG A 177 -6.52 3.54 -9.11
C ARG A 177 -6.31 3.90 -10.58
N ARG A 178 -7.37 4.39 -11.26
CA ARG A 178 -7.33 4.69 -12.70
C ARG A 178 -6.55 5.96 -13.04
N ILE A 179 -6.59 6.97 -12.18
CA ILE A 179 -5.91 8.25 -12.41
C ILE A 179 -4.42 8.13 -12.13
N ASN A 180 -4.05 7.31 -11.15
CA ASN A 180 -2.67 7.20 -10.65
C ASN A 180 -1.73 6.42 -11.59
N THR A 181 -1.91 6.53 -12.91
CA THR A 181 -1.13 5.77 -13.92
C THR A 181 0.09 6.52 -14.47
N GLY A 182 0.32 7.78 -14.09
CA GLY A 182 1.28 8.68 -14.75
C GLY A 182 2.46 9.14 -13.87
N GLY A 183 3.10 8.27 -13.08
CA GLY A 183 4.23 8.68 -12.21
C GLY A 183 4.69 7.56 -11.30
N LEU A 184 5.12 7.88 -10.08
CA LEU A 184 5.20 6.89 -9.00
C LEU A 184 3.77 6.48 -8.63
N THR A 185 3.34 5.35 -9.17
CA THR A 185 2.01 4.81 -8.90
C THR A 185 1.87 4.48 -7.42
N LEU A 186 0.81 4.98 -6.78
CA LEU A 186 0.48 4.61 -5.40
C LEU A 186 0.08 3.14 -5.35
N THR A 187 0.50 2.43 -4.32
CA THR A 187 -0.03 1.09 -4.04
C THR A 187 -1.49 1.16 -3.61
N ASN A 188 -2.20 0.05 -3.68
CA ASN A 188 -3.58 -0.02 -3.18
C ASN A 188 -3.65 0.39 -1.70
N GLN A 189 -2.64 0.04 -0.88
CA GLN A 189 -2.62 0.41 0.53
C GLN A 189 -2.36 1.89 0.76
N GLU A 190 -1.48 2.50 -0.03
CA GLU A 190 -1.28 3.95 0.00
C GLU A 190 -2.57 4.70 -0.35
N ILE A 191 -3.33 4.21 -1.35
CA ILE A 191 -4.65 4.76 -1.70
C ILE A 191 -5.63 4.61 -0.54
N ARG A 192 -5.72 3.43 0.10
CA ARG A 192 -6.58 3.20 1.27
C ARG A 192 -6.24 4.16 2.41
N ASN A 193 -4.96 4.30 2.70
CA ASN A 193 -4.51 5.19 3.75
C ASN A 193 -4.83 6.66 3.45
N ALA A 194 -4.72 7.07 2.19
CA ALA A 194 -5.08 8.42 1.74
C ALA A 194 -6.56 8.73 1.99
N LEU A 195 -7.44 7.80 1.64
CA LEU A 195 -8.90 7.94 1.80
C LEU A 195 -9.39 7.69 3.23
N ALA A 196 -8.56 7.06 4.07
CA ALA A 196 -8.90 6.72 5.44
C ALA A 196 -8.98 7.96 6.33
N LYS A 197 -9.89 7.92 7.31
CA LYS A 197 -9.94 8.92 8.37
C LYS A 197 -8.85 8.64 9.42
N GLN A 198 -8.57 9.65 10.23
CA GLN A 198 -7.53 9.59 11.24
C GLN A 198 -7.68 8.41 12.23
N ASP A 199 -8.91 8.11 12.64
CA ASP A 199 -9.20 6.98 13.54
C ASP A 199 -8.88 5.61 12.93
N GLN A 200 -9.16 5.44 11.63
CA GLN A 200 -8.82 4.21 10.90
C GLN A 200 -7.29 4.06 10.76
N ARG A 201 -6.60 5.13 10.37
CA ARG A 201 -5.13 5.16 10.25
C ARG A 201 -4.48 4.86 11.60
N ALA A 202 -4.95 5.52 12.68
CA ALA A 202 -4.44 5.30 14.02
C ALA A 202 -4.64 3.85 14.49
N PHE A 203 -5.76 3.22 14.14
CA PHE A 203 -6.01 1.83 14.48
C PHE A 203 -5.06 0.87 13.75
N LEU A 204 -4.85 1.04 12.43
CA LEU A 204 -3.89 0.24 11.67
C LEU A 204 -2.46 0.45 12.17
N GLN A 205 -2.06 1.70 12.41
CA GLN A 205 -0.73 2.03 12.92
C GLN A 205 -0.46 1.37 14.27
N LYS A 206 -1.43 1.39 15.18
CA LYS A 206 -1.33 0.72 16.49
C LYS A 206 -1.00 -0.78 16.34
N LEU A 207 -1.62 -1.45 15.38
CA LEU A 207 -1.36 -2.87 15.11
C LEU A 207 -0.04 -3.08 14.34
N ALA A 208 0.31 -2.20 13.43
CA ALA A 208 1.58 -2.24 12.70
C ALA A 208 2.80 -2.02 13.62
N ASP A 209 2.60 -1.38 14.75
CA ASP A 209 3.64 -1.21 15.77
C ASP A 209 3.89 -2.44 16.65
N ASP A 210 3.17 -3.55 16.41
CA ASP A 210 3.36 -4.79 17.17
C ASP A 210 4.82 -5.29 17.06
N PRO A 211 5.49 -5.58 18.19
CA PRO A 211 6.89 -5.99 18.19
C PRO A 211 7.12 -7.34 17.51
N ASN A 212 6.16 -8.27 17.58
CA ASN A 212 6.28 -9.58 16.92
C ASN A 212 6.09 -9.47 15.41
N LEU A 213 5.29 -8.51 14.92
CA LEU A 213 5.22 -8.20 13.49
C LEU A 213 6.60 -7.75 12.97
N LYS A 214 7.26 -6.83 13.70
CA LYS A 214 8.60 -6.34 13.34
C LYS A 214 9.65 -7.45 13.45
N ALA A 215 9.56 -8.31 14.46
CA ALA A 215 10.48 -9.44 14.63
C ALA A 215 10.34 -10.48 13.50
N THR A 216 9.12 -10.81 13.08
CA THR A 216 8.86 -11.85 12.07
C THR A 216 8.98 -11.36 10.65
N MET A 217 8.45 -10.18 10.33
CA MET A 217 8.40 -9.64 8.97
C MET A 217 9.55 -8.69 8.65
N GLY A 218 10.25 -8.17 9.67
CA GLY A 218 11.21 -7.08 9.52
C GLY A 218 10.52 -5.73 9.33
N ASP A 219 11.28 -4.72 8.90
CA ASP A 219 10.71 -3.40 8.59
C ASP A 219 9.93 -3.46 7.27
N GLN A 220 8.62 -3.34 7.37
CA GLN A 220 7.67 -3.30 6.26
C GLN A 220 7.02 -1.92 6.11
N SER A 221 7.60 -0.87 6.70
CA SER A 221 7.05 0.49 6.62
C SER A 221 7.11 1.09 5.21
N THR A 222 7.99 0.55 4.35
CA THR A 222 8.10 0.99 2.96
C THR A 222 6.77 0.78 2.25
N ARG A 223 6.22 1.87 1.67
CA ARG A 223 4.97 1.88 0.92
C ARG A 223 3.77 1.31 1.70
N MET A 224 3.80 1.42 3.04
CA MET A 224 2.74 0.96 3.95
C MET A 224 2.41 -0.54 3.86
N MET A 225 3.40 -1.36 3.56
CA MET A 225 3.23 -2.81 3.51
C MET A 225 2.85 -3.39 4.89
N ASP A 226 3.35 -2.82 5.98
CA ASP A 226 2.95 -3.14 7.35
C ASP A 226 1.45 -2.94 7.60
N HIS A 227 0.89 -1.81 7.12
CA HIS A 227 -0.55 -1.54 7.17
C HIS A 227 -1.35 -2.50 6.30
N GLU A 228 -0.83 -2.89 5.12
CA GLU A 228 -1.48 -3.88 4.27
C GLU A 228 -1.54 -5.25 4.94
N LEU A 229 -0.45 -5.69 5.57
CA LEU A 229 -0.40 -6.95 6.31
C LEU A 229 -1.44 -6.97 7.45
N VAL A 230 -1.48 -5.90 8.24
CA VAL A 230 -2.50 -5.75 9.29
C VAL A 230 -3.91 -5.81 8.71
N LEU A 231 -4.16 -5.08 7.63
CA LEU A 231 -5.48 -5.06 7.00
C LEU A 231 -5.86 -6.42 6.42
N ARG A 232 -4.91 -7.17 5.81
CA ARG A 232 -5.12 -8.56 5.38
C ARG A 232 -5.50 -9.46 6.55
N PHE A 233 -4.77 -9.39 7.67
CA PHE A 233 -5.15 -10.14 8.87
C PHE A 233 -6.58 -9.82 9.30
N LEU A 234 -6.92 -8.54 9.46
CA LEU A 234 -8.26 -8.12 9.87
C LEU A 234 -9.33 -8.67 8.91
N ALA A 235 -9.08 -8.57 7.61
CA ALA A 235 -10.01 -9.01 6.58
C ALA A 235 -10.32 -10.51 6.65
N PHE A 236 -9.30 -11.34 6.71
CA PHE A 236 -9.47 -12.79 6.74
C PHE A 236 -9.81 -13.36 8.13
N TYR A 237 -9.57 -12.60 9.18
CA TYR A 237 -10.00 -12.97 10.53
C TYR A 237 -11.48 -12.64 10.77
N TYR A 238 -11.93 -11.48 10.32
CA TYR A 238 -13.24 -10.89 10.62
C TYR A 238 -14.31 -11.26 9.60
N LYS A 239 -13.93 -11.45 8.30
CA LYS A 239 -14.86 -11.76 7.22
C LYS A 239 -14.50 -13.05 6.48
N ASP A 240 -15.47 -13.56 5.73
CA ASP A 240 -15.28 -14.69 4.83
C ASP A 240 -15.05 -14.19 3.39
N TYR A 241 -13.80 -14.24 2.94
CA TYR A 241 -13.45 -13.93 1.55
C TYR A 241 -14.00 -14.97 0.56
N THR A 242 -14.08 -16.24 0.96
CA THR A 242 -14.47 -17.33 0.03
C THR A 242 -15.93 -17.25 -0.38
N GLY A 243 -16.78 -16.64 0.46
CA GLY A 243 -18.18 -16.33 0.16
C GLY A 243 -18.38 -14.98 -0.55
N SER A 244 -17.34 -14.11 -0.60
CA SER A 244 -17.43 -12.81 -1.25
C SER A 244 -17.40 -12.92 -2.77
N LYS A 245 -18.08 -12.02 -3.48
CA LYS A 245 -17.98 -11.88 -4.94
C LYS A 245 -16.88 -10.87 -5.36
N LYS A 246 -16.27 -10.16 -4.42
CA LYS A 246 -15.27 -9.12 -4.64
C LYS A 246 -13.89 -9.71 -4.89
N ASN A 247 -13.05 -9.02 -5.64
CA ASN A 247 -11.62 -9.34 -5.69
C ASN A 247 -10.95 -8.94 -4.36
N ILE A 248 -9.69 -9.33 -4.15
CA ILE A 248 -8.99 -9.07 -2.88
C ILE A 248 -8.85 -7.58 -2.58
N ALA A 249 -8.61 -6.75 -3.60
CA ALA A 249 -8.45 -5.31 -3.40
C ALA A 249 -9.76 -4.66 -2.92
N GLU A 250 -10.89 -4.98 -3.56
CA GLU A 250 -12.22 -4.51 -3.16
C GLU A 250 -12.63 -5.07 -1.79
N PHE A 251 -12.24 -6.30 -1.48
CA PHE A 251 -12.50 -6.92 -0.19
C PHE A 251 -11.75 -6.19 0.95
N LEU A 252 -10.50 -5.82 0.72
CA LEU A 252 -9.72 -5.03 1.66
C LEU A 252 -10.25 -3.59 1.79
N ASP A 253 -10.73 -2.98 0.69
CA ASP A 253 -11.35 -1.66 0.71
C ASP A 253 -12.63 -1.66 1.59
N GLU A 254 -13.43 -2.72 1.47
CA GLU A 254 -14.63 -2.90 2.30
C GLU A 254 -14.28 -3.02 3.78
N VAL A 255 -13.27 -3.84 4.12
CA VAL A 255 -12.83 -3.99 5.51
C VAL A 255 -12.28 -2.68 6.06
N MET A 256 -11.53 -1.94 5.25
CA MET A 256 -11.05 -0.61 5.63
C MET A 256 -12.20 0.34 5.96
N ALA A 257 -13.29 0.32 5.17
CA ALA A 257 -14.48 1.12 5.46
C ALA A 257 -15.21 0.66 6.74
N ASP A 258 -15.24 -0.65 7.00
CA ASP A 258 -15.91 -1.20 8.19
C ASP A 258 -15.20 -0.84 9.51
N ILE A 259 -13.88 -0.64 9.52
CA ILE A 259 -13.13 -0.22 10.71
C ILE A 259 -13.77 1.01 11.38
N ARG A 260 -14.37 1.92 10.61
CA ARG A 260 -15.10 3.09 11.15
C ARG A 260 -16.34 2.75 11.95
N ARG A 261 -16.95 1.60 11.65
CA ARG A 261 -18.22 1.18 12.26
C ARG A 261 -17.99 0.31 13.49
N LEU A 262 -16.76 -0.19 13.68
CA LEU A 262 -16.40 -1.03 14.80
C LEU A 262 -16.45 -0.24 16.10
N SER A 263 -17.09 -0.83 17.10
CA SER A 263 -17.02 -0.35 18.48
C SER A 263 -15.62 -0.53 19.08
N GLU A 264 -15.27 0.20 20.10
CA GLU A 264 -13.99 0.04 20.79
C GLU A 264 -13.81 -1.37 21.39
N LYS A 265 -14.89 -2.05 21.77
CA LYS A 265 -14.84 -3.45 22.21
C LYS A 265 -14.40 -4.38 21.09
N GLU A 266 -14.94 -4.20 19.88
CA GLU A 266 -14.57 -4.99 18.70
C GLU A 266 -13.14 -4.69 18.26
N LYS A 267 -12.73 -3.43 18.22
CA LYS A 267 -11.34 -3.04 17.93
C LYS A 267 -10.35 -3.66 18.93
N ASN A 268 -10.69 -3.67 20.20
CA ASN A 268 -9.85 -4.29 21.24
C ASN A 268 -9.79 -5.82 21.08
N ALA A 269 -10.90 -6.48 20.73
CA ALA A 269 -10.92 -7.91 20.46
C ALA A 269 -10.06 -8.27 19.24
N LEU A 270 -10.14 -7.48 18.16
CA LEU A 270 -9.31 -7.65 16.96
C LEU A 270 -7.83 -7.37 17.25
N SER A 271 -7.52 -6.35 18.05
CA SER A 271 -6.14 -6.06 18.47
C SER A 271 -5.54 -7.21 19.26
N LYS A 272 -6.32 -7.79 20.18
CA LYS A 272 -5.90 -8.95 20.98
C LYS A 272 -5.66 -10.16 20.09
N ALA A 273 -6.59 -10.46 19.18
CA ALA A 273 -6.44 -11.58 18.24
C ALA A 273 -5.22 -11.43 17.33
N PHE A 274 -4.95 -10.22 16.85
CA PHE A 274 -3.75 -9.93 16.07
C PHE A 274 -2.47 -10.19 16.87
N ALA A 275 -2.37 -9.62 18.06
CA ALA A 275 -1.21 -9.79 18.94
C ALA A 275 -0.97 -11.27 19.29
N GLU A 276 -2.02 -12.03 19.63
CA GLU A 276 -1.93 -13.47 19.87
C GLU A 276 -1.48 -14.25 18.63
N GLY A 277 -2.00 -13.92 17.44
CA GLY A 277 -1.60 -14.53 16.19
C GLY A 277 -0.13 -14.27 15.86
N MET A 278 0.35 -13.05 16.10
CA MET A 278 1.74 -12.68 15.89
C MET A 278 2.69 -13.33 16.89
N GLU A 279 2.34 -13.33 18.17
CA GLU A 279 3.11 -13.99 19.25
C GLU A 279 3.27 -15.48 18.95
N ARG A 280 2.18 -16.18 18.60
CA ARG A 280 2.19 -17.59 18.25
C ARG A 280 2.98 -17.88 17.00
N SER A 281 2.88 -17.03 15.97
CA SER A 281 3.68 -17.13 14.75
C SER A 281 5.17 -16.99 15.05
N HIS A 282 5.56 -16.04 15.89
CA HIS A 282 6.94 -15.87 16.31
C HIS A 282 7.41 -17.05 17.17
N GLY A 283 6.58 -17.56 18.09
CA GLY A 283 6.89 -18.72 18.94
C GLY A 283 7.13 -20.02 18.15
N ILE A 284 6.40 -20.21 17.03
CA ILE A 284 6.50 -21.41 16.21
C ILE A 284 7.62 -21.31 15.16
N PHE A 285 7.71 -20.18 14.45
CA PHE A 285 8.57 -20.04 13.27
C PHE A 285 9.81 -19.17 13.51
N GLY A 286 9.87 -18.45 14.66
CA GLY A 286 10.94 -17.50 14.96
C GLY A 286 11.11 -16.41 13.89
N ASP A 287 12.34 -15.96 13.71
CA ASP A 287 12.73 -14.94 12.71
C ASP A 287 12.49 -15.38 11.24
N ARG A 288 12.24 -16.67 11.03
CA ARG A 288 12.02 -17.27 9.71
C ARG A 288 10.56 -17.42 9.35
N ALA A 289 9.67 -16.94 10.21
CA ALA A 289 8.25 -16.90 9.93
C ALA A 289 7.97 -16.34 8.53
N PHE A 290 7.01 -16.96 7.85
CA PHE A 290 6.51 -16.51 6.55
C PHE A 290 7.50 -16.53 5.38
N GLU A 291 8.61 -17.30 5.50
CA GLU A 291 9.52 -17.56 4.39
C GLU A 291 9.12 -18.85 3.66
N LYS A 292 9.20 -18.84 2.32
CA LYS A 292 8.99 -20.05 1.51
C LYS A 292 10.24 -20.93 1.60
N ARG A 293 10.18 -22.01 2.36
CA ARG A 293 11.30 -22.97 2.56
C ARG A 293 10.81 -24.40 2.35
N SER A 294 11.44 -25.09 1.43
CA SER A 294 11.22 -26.52 1.18
C SER A 294 12.26 -27.39 1.89
N ASP A 295 11.99 -28.70 1.99
CA ASP A 295 12.94 -29.66 2.52
C ASP A 295 14.23 -29.70 1.69
N GLY A 296 15.38 -29.83 2.37
CA GLY A 296 16.70 -29.90 1.73
C GLY A 296 17.33 -28.56 1.38
N GLU A 297 16.66 -27.44 1.61
CA GLU A 297 17.30 -26.13 1.46
C GLU A 297 18.20 -25.79 2.66
N GLU A 298 19.47 -25.48 2.34
CA GLU A 298 20.41 -25.01 3.37
C GLU A 298 19.92 -23.72 4.04
N ASP A 299 20.00 -23.70 5.34
CA ASP A 299 19.46 -22.64 6.24
C ASP A 299 20.30 -21.33 6.25
N ILE A 300 21.15 -21.13 5.23
CA ILE A 300 22.20 -20.12 5.23
C ILE A 300 21.71 -18.71 4.83
N ARG A 301 20.63 -18.60 4.06
CA ARG A 301 20.14 -17.28 3.58
C ARG A 301 18.71 -17.00 4.05
N ARG A 302 18.49 -15.76 4.53
CA ARG A 302 17.12 -15.26 4.75
C ARG A 302 16.43 -15.10 3.40
N LYS A 303 15.22 -15.66 3.30
CA LYS A 303 14.34 -15.49 2.11
C LYS A 303 13.39 -14.31 2.29
N ARG A 304 12.86 -13.81 1.18
CA ARG A 304 11.84 -12.76 1.20
C ARG A 304 10.58 -13.28 1.93
N LYS A 305 10.01 -12.43 2.76
CA LYS A 305 8.77 -12.71 3.48
C LYS A 305 7.58 -12.73 2.51
N ASN A 306 6.65 -13.64 2.72
CA ASN A 306 5.48 -13.82 1.88
C ASN A 306 4.21 -13.40 2.61
N SER A 307 3.49 -12.43 2.04
CA SER A 307 2.26 -11.87 2.64
C SER A 307 1.11 -12.88 2.72
N THR A 308 1.07 -13.85 1.81
CA THR A 308 0.04 -14.90 1.83
C THR A 308 0.29 -15.92 2.94
N LEU A 309 1.56 -16.27 3.20
CA LEU A 309 1.92 -17.09 4.37
C LEU A 309 1.63 -16.37 5.67
N PHE A 310 1.98 -15.07 5.74
CA PHE A 310 1.61 -14.24 6.88
C PHE A 310 0.09 -14.30 7.12
N GLU A 311 -0.72 -14.05 6.09
CA GLU A 311 -2.18 -14.06 6.19
C GLU A 311 -2.70 -15.39 6.74
N VAL A 312 -2.38 -16.51 6.08
CA VAL A 312 -2.98 -17.80 6.43
C VAL A 312 -2.54 -18.30 7.81
N TRP A 313 -1.26 -18.16 8.15
CA TRP A 313 -0.74 -18.63 9.44
C TRP A 313 -1.19 -17.74 10.60
N THR A 314 -1.03 -16.42 10.50
CA THR A 314 -1.40 -15.51 11.58
C THR A 314 -2.89 -15.60 11.90
N VAL A 315 -3.76 -15.67 10.87
CA VAL A 315 -5.20 -15.82 11.06
C VAL A 315 -5.56 -17.19 11.67
N SER A 316 -4.95 -18.29 11.19
CA SER A 316 -5.23 -19.63 11.69
C SER A 316 -4.80 -19.76 13.16
N LEU A 317 -3.62 -19.28 13.49
CA LEU A 317 -3.08 -19.33 14.85
C LEU A 317 -3.86 -18.42 15.82
N ALA A 318 -4.35 -17.27 15.37
CA ALA A 318 -5.17 -16.37 16.19
C ALA A 318 -6.51 -17.00 16.60
N LYS A 319 -7.02 -17.96 15.84
CA LYS A 319 -8.30 -18.65 16.11
C LYS A 319 -8.19 -19.83 17.07
N LEU A 320 -6.99 -20.22 17.48
CA LEU A 320 -6.75 -21.35 18.37
C LEU A 320 -7.06 -21.02 19.83
N THR A 321 -7.35 -22.03 20.62
CA THR A 321 -7.37 -21.89 22.08
C THR A 321 -5.95 -21.69 22.61
N GLN A 322 -5.83 -21.18 23.84
CA GLN A 322 -4.51 -21.03 24.47
C GLN A 322 -3.81 -22.38 24.68
N ALA A 323 -4.56 -23.43 25.02
CA ALA A 323 -4.01 -24.77 25.21
C ALA A 323 -3.42 -25.33 23.90
N ASP A 324 -4.17 -25.23 22.79
CA ASP A 324 -3.70 -25.68 21.48
C ASP A 324 -2.46 -24.90 21.02
N ALA A 325 -2.44 -23.59 21.26
CA ALA A 325 -1.30 -22.75 20.89
C ALA A 325 -0.02 -23.14 21.66
N VAL A 326 -0.12 -23.42 22.95
CA VAL A 326 1.00 -23.92 23.77
C VAL A 326 1.51 -25.25 23.20
N THR A 327 0.59 -26.20 22.91
CA THR A 327 0.96 -27.49 22.32
C THR A 327 1.69 -27.34 20.99
N LEU A 328 1.24 -26.44 20.11
CA LEU A 328 1.89 -26.19 18.83
C LEU A 328 3.29 -25.56 18.99
N ILE A 329 3.46 -24.67 19.95
CA ILE A 329 4.77 -24.06 20.26
C ILE A 329 5.73 -25.12 20.81
N GLU A 330 5.28 -25.99 21.70
CA GLU A 330 6.09 -27.11 22.22
C GLU A 330 6.48 -28.12 21.12
N LYS A 331 5.59 -28.34 20.15
CA LYS A 331 5.81 -29.25 19.02
C LYS A 331 6.21 -28.52 17.72
N HIS A 332 6.83 -27.34 17.83
CA HIS A 332 7.15 -26.50 16.69
C HIS A 332 8.04 -27.20 15.65
N ASP A 333 8.93 -28.10 16.05
CA ASP A 333 9.77 -28.86 15.12
C ASP A 333 8.94 -29.74 14.18
N LEU A 334 7.97 -30.50 14.73
CA LEU A 334 7.05 -31.31 13.93
C LEU A 334 6.18 -30.44 13.00
N LEU A 335 5.68 -29.31 13.50
CA LEU A 335 4.91 -28.39 12.68
C LEU A 335 5.74 -27.85 11.51
N ASN A 336 6.98 -27.45 11.77
CA ASN A 336 7.87 -26.93 10.76
C ASN A 336 8.25 -28.02 9.73
N GLU A 337 8.44 -29.26 10.13
CA GLU A 337 8.67 -30.41 9.23
C GLU A 337 7.48 -30.60 8.27
N LEU A 338 6.27 -30.73 8.81
CA LEU A 338 5.06 -30.87 8.01
C LEU A 338 4.83 -29.69 7.07
N HIS A 339 5.08 -28.47 7.55
CA HIS A 339 4.93 -27.26 6.73
C HIS A 339 5.95 -27.23 5.58
N ARG A 340 7.21 -27.61 5.82
CA ARG A 340 8.26 -27.67 4.79
C ARG A 340 7.94 -28.69 3.71
N ALA A 341 7.37 -29.84 4.07
CA ALA A 341 6.94 -30.85 3.10
C ALA A 341 5.92 -30.28 2.10
N GLU A 342 5.01 -29.42 2.56
CA GLU A 342 4.04 -28.74 1.70
C GLU A 342 4.63 -27.61 0.85
N MET A 343 5.86 -27.18 1.11
CA MET A 343 6.53 -26.12 0.37
C MET A 343 7.23 -26.57 -0.91
N ALA A 344 7.08 -27.84 -1.31
CA ALA A 344 7.60 -28.30 -2.59
C ALA A 344 6.85 -27.64 -3.76
N PRO A 345 7.53 -27.15 -4.82
CA PRO A 345 6.91 -26.45 -5.95
C PRO A 345 5.81 -27.25 -6.68
N THR A 346 5.78 -28.56 -6.48
CA THR A 346 4.79 -29.47 -7.07
C THR A 346 3.46 -29.52 -6.33
N THR A 347 3.41 -29.05 -5.06
CA THR A 347 2.20 -29.08 -4.22
C THR A 347 1.18 -28.03 -4.62
N GLU A 348 -0.10 -28.32 -4.39
CA GLU A 348 -1.17 -27.33 -4.56
C GLU A 348 -1.05 -26.18 -3.54
N TYR A 349 -0.54 -26.47 -2.34
CA TYR A 349 -0.29 -25.45 -1.32
C TYR A 349 0.74 -24.43 -1.80
N TYR A 350 1.90 -24.87 -2.31
CA TYR A 350 2.92 -23.95 -2.84
C TYR A 350 2.37 -23.09 -3.98
N ARG A 351 1.59 -23.67 -4.90
CA ARG A 351 0.93 -22.93 -5.98
C ARG A 351 -0.04 -21.89 -5.43
N SER A 352 -0.81 -22.23 -4.40
CA SER A 352 -1.80 -21.35 -3.79
C SER A 352 -1.22 -20.12 -3.08
N ILE A 353 0.07 -20.18 -2.69
CA ILE A 353 0.78 -19.07 -2.05
C ILE A 353 1.77 -18.36 -2.99
N SER A 354 1.89 -18.81 -4.23
CA SER A 354 2.89 -18.31 -5.19
C SER A 354 2.28 -17.76 -6.48
N LEU A 355 1.16 -18.32 -6.93
CA LEU A 355 0.55 -17.98 -8.23
C LEU A 355 -0.94 -17.69 -8.03
N ALA A 356 -1.43 -16.58 -8.59
CA ALA A 356 -2.84 -16.20 -8.52
C ALA A 356 -3.42 -16.36 -7.09
N THR A 357 -2.69 -15.86 -6.09
CA THR A 357 -2.93 -16.07 -4.66
C THR A 357 -4.31 -15.59 -4.20
N GLN A 358 -4.92 -14.69 -4.98
CA GLN A 358 -6.25 -14.13 -4.73
C GLN A 358 -7.41 -14.98 -5.25
N LYS A 359 -7.17 -16.04 -6.04
CA LYS A 359 -8.23 -16.95 -6.45
C LYS A 359 -8.85 -17.65 -5.23
N ARG A 360 -10.19 -17.68 -5.15
CA ARG A 360 -10.92 -18.27 -4.01
C ARG A 360 -10.56 -19.73 -3.77
N GLU A 361 -10.30 -20.49 -4.83
CA GLU A 361 -9.82 -21.87 -4.72
C GLU A 361 -8.47 -21.92 -3.99
N HIS A 362 -7.52 -21.06 -4.37
CA HIS A 362 -6.22 -20.99 -3.72
C HIS A 362 -6.33 -20.58 -2.25
N VAL A 363 -7.23 -19.66 -1.93
CA VAL A 363 -7.52 -19.32 -0.53
C VAL A 363 -8.04 -20.55 0.23
N LYS A 364 -9.01 -21.30 -0.32
CA LYS A 364 -9.55 -22.50 0.31
C LYS A 364 -8.46 -23.57 0.53
N ILE A 365 -7.62 -23.80 -0.49
CA ILE A 365 -6.52 -24.77 -0.43
C ILE A 365 -5.56 -24.43 0.71
N ARG A 366 -5.04 -23.19 0.76
CA ARG A 366 -4.04 -22.83 1.78
C ARG A 366 -4.58 -22.90 3.21
N TYR A 367 -5.83 -22.45 3.42
CA TYR A 367 -6.45 -22.57 4.73
C TYR A 367 -6.75 -24.02 5.13
N ALA A 368 -7.16 -24.88 4.19
CA ALA A 368 -7.40 -26.30 4.43
C ALA A 368 -6.10 -27.05 4.78
N VAL A 369 -5.00 -26.76 4.06
CA VAL A 369 -3.70 -27.39 4.35
C VAL A 369 -3.16 -26.95 5.71
N VAL A 370 -3.21 -25.65 6.02
CA VAL A 370 -2.76 -25.16 7.34
C VAL A 370 -3.62 -25.75 8.47
N ALA A 371 -4.94 -25.83 8.30
CA ALA A 371 -5.81 -26.47 9.28
C ALA A 371 -5.46 -27.95 9.49
N ARG A 372 -5.16 -28.69 8.40
CA ARG A 372 -4.72 -30.09 8.46
C ARG A 372 -3.41 -30.24 9.24
N ILE A 373 -2.38 -29.45 8.93
CA ILE A 373 -1.10 -29.46 9.63
C ILE A 373 -1.30 -29.21 11.13
N ILE A 374 -2.09 -28.21 11.49
CA ILE A 374 -2.40 -27.88 12.88
C ILE A 374 -3.04 -29.10 13.58
N GLN A 375 -4.02 -29.73 12.97
CA GLN A 375 -4.70 -30.91 13.54
C GLN A 375 -3.75 -32.10 13.70
N GLU A 376 -2.91 -32.38 12.71
CA GLU A 376 -1.92 -33.45 12.76
C GLU A 376 -0.97 -33.26 13.96
N VAL A 377 -0.48 -32.03 14.18
CA VAL A 377 0.42 -31.74 15.31
C VAL A 377 -0.29 -31.83 16.66
N LEU A 378 -1.56 -31.39 16.74
CA LEU A 378 -2.32 -31.46 17.99
C LEU A 378 -2.65 -32.90 18.41
N HIS A 379 -2.78 -33.81 17.42
CA HIS A 379 -3.10 -35.21 17.69
C HIS A 379 -1.87 -36.13 17.76
N ALA A 380 -0.69 -35.65 17.40
CA ALA A 380 0.57 -36.38 17.53
C ALA A 380 1.05 -36.44 18.98
#